data_c7ac036b84b08c7d225161548151cc11
#
_entry.id   c7ac036b84b08c7d225161548151cc11
#
_cell.length_a   1.000
_cell.length_b   1.000
_cell.length_c   1.000
_cell.angle_alpha   90.00
_cell.angle_beta   90.00
_cell.angle_gamma   90.00
#
_symmetry.space_group_name_H-M   'P 1'
#
loop_
_entity.id
_entity.type
_entity.pdbx_description
1 polymer ?
#
loop_
_entity_poly.entity_id
_entity_poly.type
_entity_poly.pdbx_seq_one_letter_code
_entity_poly.pdbx_strand_id
1 'polypeptide(L)'
;MRIGMLKNMQVEVDELHKNNDDEERIHRTRQTYQRLRDAWERSIEEVLLNGVVWRFKPGISTQSLREVAVEGSDYAAIQNGMTKCSKYAHDGAAQAQVTVPLPPELLNDIESLETWRKVVVDRRAELQKARPK
;
A
#
# COMPACT_ATOMS: atom_id res chain seq x y z
N MET A 1 -10.65 -6.96 4.41
CA MET A 1 -9.51 -6.78 3.50
C MET A 1 -8.98 -5.35 3.57
N ARG A 2 -7.68 -5.18 3.59
CA ARG A 2 -7.04 -3.87 3.79
C ARG A 2 -7.40 -2.83 2.74
N ILE A 3 -7.48 -3.23 1.46
CA ILE A 3 -7.85 -2.31 0.37
C ILE A 3 -9.26 -1.77 0.58
N GLY A 4 -10.20 -2.64 0.96
CA GLY A 4 -11.58 -2.22 1.24
C GLY A 4 -11.65 -1.24 2.41
N MET A 5 -10.89 -1.50 3.47
CA MET A 5 -10.79 -0.59 4.61
C MET A 5 -10.24 0.77 4.20
N LEU A 6 -9.18 0.78 3.38
CA LEU A 6 -8.58 2.02 2.90
C LEU A 6 -9.56 2.83 2.04
N LYS A 7 -10.32 2.17 1.17
CA LYS A 7 -11.34 2.85 0.36
C LYS A 7 -12.45 3.43 1.23
N ASN A 8 -12.84 2.73 2.31
CA ASN A 8 -13.81 3.27 3.26
C ASN A 8 -13.27 4.50 3.98
N MET A 9 -12.00 4.50 4.37
CA MET A 9 -11.37 5.66 4.97
C MET A 9 -11.34 6.84 3.99
N GLN A 10 -11.08 6.58 2.71
CA GLN A 10 -11.10 7.62 1.69
C GLN A 10 -12.50 8.22 1.51
N VAL A 11 -13.55 7.40 1.59
CA VAL A 11 -14.94 7.91 1.53
C VAL A 11 -15.20 8.87 2.69
N GLU A 12 -14.74 8.54 3.90
CA GLU A 12 -14.86 9.44 5.07
C GLU A 12 -14.13 10.76 4.83
N VAL A 13 -12.93 10.70 4.27
CA VAL A 13 -12.15 11.90 3.94
C VAL A 13 -12.89 12.77 2.91
N ASP A 14 -13.49 12.15 1.91
CA ASP A 14 -14.25 12.84 0.88
C ASP A 14 -15.48 13.56 1.48
N GLU A 15 -16.18 12.91 2.41
CA GLU A 15 -17.31 13.51 3.11
C GLU A 15 -16.89 14.71 3.96
N LEU A 16 -15.77 14.60 4.68
CA LEU A 16 -15.22 15.70 5.45
C LEU A 16 -14.85 16.88 4.56
N HIS A 17 -14.32 16.60 3.37
CA HIS A 17 -14.00 17.63 2.39
C HIS A 17 -15.26 18.35 1.91
N LYS A 18 -16.33 17.60 1.59
CA LYS A 18 -17.62 18.17 1.17
C LYS A 18 -18.26 19.04 2.25
N ASN A 19 -18.02 18.71 3.50
CA ASN A 19 -18.56 19.46 4.66
C ASN A 19 -17.63 20.59 5.11
N ASN A 20 -16.54 20.84 4.39
CA ASN A 20 -15.55 21.87 4.70
C ASN A 20 -14.90 21.72 6.07
N ASP A 21 -14.82 20.47 6.58
CA ASP A 21 -14.15 20.15 7.84
C ASP A 21 -12.68 19.87 7.57
N ASP A 22 -11.91 20.92 7.29
CA ASP A 22 -10.53 20.80 6.83
C ASP A 22 -9.59 20.22 7.88
N GLU A 23 -9.77 20.59 9.15
CA GLU A 23 -8.89 20.09 10.23
C GLU A 23 -9.02 18.57 10.39
N GLU A 24 -10.23 18.07 10.49
CA GLU A 24 -10.48 16.64 10.62
C GLU A 24 -10.13 15.89 9.33
N ARG A 25 -10.40 16.50 8.18
CA ARG A 25 -10.02 15.92 6.88
C ARG A 25 -8.52 15.70 6.78
N ILE A 26 -7.72 16.70 7.15
CA ILE A 26 -6.27 16.59 7.11
C ILE A 26 -5.78 15.48 8.03
N HIS A 27 -6.32 15.42 9.25
CA HIS A 27 -5.97 14.39 10.22
C HIS A 27 -6.29 12.99 9.69
N ARG A 28 -7.48 12.79 9.15
CA ARG A 28 -7.91 11.50 8.59
C ARG A 28 -7.11 11.11 7.36
N THR A 29 -6.75 12.09 6.53
CA THR A 29 -5.91 11.84 5.35
C THR A 29 -4.54 11.31 5.79
N ARG A 30 -3.92 11.92 6.82
CA ARG A 30 -2.63 11.45 7.35
C ARG A 30 -2.74 10.04 7.91
N GLN A 31 -3.78 9.74 8.65
CA GLN A 31 -4.04 8.40 9.16
C GLN A 31 -4.19 7.39 8.03
N THR A 32 -4.88 7.76 6.96
CA THR A 32 -5.08 6.89 5.81
C THR A 32 -3.75 6.59 5.12
N TYR A 33 -2.88 7.59 4.95
CA TYR A 33 -1.55 7.36 4.38
C TYR A 33 -0.68 6.47 5.28
N GLN A 34 -0.81 6.57 6.59
CA GLN A 34 -0.11 5.66 7.49
C GLN A 34 -0.59 4.22 7.29
N ARG A 35 -1.90 4.01 7.19
CA ARG A 35 -2.48 2.69 6.93
C ARG A 35 -2.11 2.17 5.54
N LEU A 36 -2.05 3.07 4.55
CA LEU A 36 -1.63 2.69 3.20
C LEU A 36 -0.17 2.24 3.19
N ARG A 37 0.69 2.92 3.94
CA ARG A 37 2.08 2.51 4.10
C ARG A 37 2.19 1.12 4.69
N ASP A 38 1.44 0.84 5.76
CA ASP A 38 1.41 -0.48 6.38
C ASP A 38 0.92 -1.55 5.37
N ALA A 39 -0.04 -1.18 4.54
CA ALA A 39 -0.57 -2.10 3.52
C ALA A 39 0.45 -2.39 2.42
N TRP A 40 1.27 -1.41 2.02
CA TRP A 40 2.39 -1.64 1.09
C TRP A 40 3.38 -2.63 1.69
N GLU A 41 3.80 -2.41 2.93
CA GLU A 41 4.74 -3.30 3.61
C GLU A 41 4.18 -4.73 3.73
N ARG A 42 2.93 -4.85 4.14
CA ARG A 42 2.25 -6.14 4.24
C ARG A 42 2.14 -6.84 2.89
N SER A 43 1.92 -6.08 1.82
CA SER A 43 1.81 -6.61 0.47
C SER A 43 3.14 -7.15 -0.06
N ILE A 44 4.26 -6.58 0.36
CA ILE A 44 5.59 -7.13 0.04
C ILE A 44 5.71 -8.53 0.62
N GLU A 45 5.37 -8.72 1.89
CA GLU A 45 5.44 -10.01 2.53
C GLU A 45 4.47 -11.03 1.92
N GLU A 46 3.21 -10.62 1.80
CA GLU A 46 2.11 -11.52 1.45
C GLU A 46 2.05 -11.82 -0.05
N VAL A 47 2.25 -10.82 -0.88
CA VAL A 47 2.02 -10.92 -2.32
C VAL A 47 3.33 -11.07 -3.09
N LEU A 48 4.27 -10.15 -2.95
CA LEU A 48 5.53 -10.18 -3.72
C LEU A 48 6.39 -11.38 -3.31
N LEU A 49 6.59 -11.57 -2.01
CA LEU A 49 7.41 -12.64 -1.46
C LEU A 49 6.60 -13.90 -1.15
N ASN A 50 5.30 -13.87 -1.44
CA ASN A 50 4.39 -15.02 -1.29
C ASN A 50 4.48 -15.71 0.07
N GLY A 51 4.70 -14.94 1.14
CA GLY A 51 4.79 -15.49 2.49
C GLY A 51 6.06 -16.29 2.75
N VAL A 52 7.09 -16.17 1.92
CA VAL A 52 8.39 -16.83 2.17
C VAL A 52 8.96 -16.39 3.51
N VAL A 53 8.87 -15.09 3.80
CA VAL A 53 9.32 -14.48 5.06
C VAL A 53 8.22 -13.59 5.61
N TRP A 54 7.95 -13.71 6.91
CA TRP A 54 7.06 -12.84 7.66
C TRP A 54 7.84 -12.21 8.80
N ARG A 55 7.80 -10.88 8.93
CA ARG A 55 8.59 -10.13 9.94
C ARG A 55 8.42 -10.64 11.36
N PHE A 56 7.23 -11.12 11.71
CA PHE A 56 6.89 -11.50 13.07
C PHE A 56 6.71 -13.01 13.24
N LYS A 57 7.18 -13.81 12.30
CA LYS A 57 7.13 -15.25 12.36
C LYS A 57 8.54 -15.84 12.18
N PRO A 58 8.94 -16.80 13.02
CA PRO A 58 10.20 -17.49 12.81
C PRO A 58 10.11 -18.43 11.60
N GLY A 59 11.26 -18.71 11.03
CA GLY A 59 11.37 -19.65 9.92
C GLY A 59 11.08 -19.03 8.57
N ILE A 60 11.40 -19.79 7.54
CA ILE A 60 11.26 -19.39 6.15
C ILE A 60 10.46 -20.45 5.41
N SER A 61 9.44 -20.04 4.67
CA SER A 61 8.63 -20.94 3.84
C SER A 61 9.30 -21.12 2.49
N THR A 62 10.25 -22.04 2.39
CA THR A 62 11.09 -22.21 1.18
C THR A 62 10.30 -22.69 -0.03
N GLN A 63 9.24 -23.46 0.16
CA GLN A 63 8.39 -23.92 -0.93
C GLN A 63 7.71 -22.76 -1.67
N SER A 64 7.43 -21.69 -0.96
CA SER A 64 6.78 -20.50 -1.51
C SER A 64 7.69 -19.74 -2.49
N LEU A 65 9.00 -19.99 -2.46
CA LEU A 65 9.96 -19.38 -3.40
C LEU A 65 9.64 -19.70 -4.87
N ARG A 66 9.00 -20.82 -5.12
CA ARG A 66 8.64 -21.21 -6.50
C ARG A 66 7.84 -20.15 -7.23
N GLU A 67 7.08 -19.36 -6.49
CA GLU A 67 6.16 -18.37 -7.05
C GLU A 67 6.63 -16.94 -6.82
N VAL A 68 7.93 -16.77 -6.53
CA VAL A 68 8.51 -15.44 -6.30
C VAL A 68 9.37 -15.03 -7.50
N ALA A 69 9.09 -13.82 -8.01
CA ALA A 69 9.95 -13.14 -8.95
C ALA A 69 9.79 -11.65 -8.73
N VAL A 70 10.90 -10.96 -8.51
CA VAL A 70 10.93 -9.51 -8.29
C VAL A 70 11.45 -8.85 -9.54
N GLU A 71 10.70 -7.87 -10.05
CA GLU A 71 11.07 -7.12 -11.25
C GLU A 71 11.37 -5.67 -10.91
N GLY A 72 12.08 -4.98 -11.82
CA GLY A 72 12.38 -3.55 -11.64
C GLY A 72 11.13 -2.69 -11.48
N SER A 73 10.05 -3.06 -12.15
CA SER A 73 8.77 -2.35 -12.02
C SER A 73 8.17 -2.49 -10.61
N ASP A 74 8.42 -3.59 -9.91
CA ASP A 74 7.98 -3.77 -8.52
C ASP A 74 8.72 -2.80 -7.61
N TYR A 75 10.04 -2.71 -7.78
CA TYR A 75 10.85 -1.78 -7.02
C TYR A 75 10.36 -0.34 -7.20
N ALA A 76 10.11 0.06 -8.45
CA ALA A 76 9.62 1.41 -8.75
C ALA A 76 8.26 1.67 -8.10
N ALA A 77 7.31 0.74 -8.21
CA ALA A 77 5.99 0.89 -7.62
C ALA A 77 6.05 1.02 -6.09
N ILE A 78 6.84 0.15 -5.45
CA ILE A 78 7.00 0.16 -3.99
C ILE A 78 7.65 1.45 -3.53
N GLN A 79 8.75 1.88 -4.18
CA GLN A 79 9.46 3.09 -3.80
C GLN A 79 8.58 4.33 -3.95
N ASN A 80 7.84 4.43 -5.04
CA ASN A 80 6.91 5.54 -5.27
C ASN A 80 5.80 5.56 -4.21
N GLY A 81 5.20 4.42 -3.95
CA GLY A 81 4.14 4.29 -2.95
C GLY A 81 4.61 4.60 -1.54
N MET A 82 5.73 4.01 -1.13
CA MET A 82 6.28 4.21 0.21
C MET A 82 6.75 5.64 0.44
N THR A 83 7.42 6.24 -0.54
CA THR A 83 7.89 7.63 -0.45
C THR A 83 6.72 8.60 -0.26
N LYS A 84 5.67 8.41 -1.06
CA LYS A 84 4.48 9.26 -0.97
C LYS A 84 3.77 9.10 0.36
N CYS A 85 3.59 7.86 0.83
CA CYS A 85 2.99 7.60 2.13
C CYS A 85 3.79 8.23 3.26
N SER A 86 5.11 8.09 3.24
CA SER A 86 5.98 8.67 4.28
C SER A 86 5.90 10.17 4.30
N LYS A 87 5.74 10.80 3.14
CA LYS A 87 5.61 12.26 3.05
C LYS A 87 4.38 12.78 3.77
N TYR A 88 3.24 12.06 3.69
CA TYR A 88 1.96 12.55 4.19
C TYR A 88 1.52 11.93 5.51
N ALA A 89 2.12 10.83 5.94
CA ALA A 89 1.70 10.10 7.14
C ALA A 89 2.07 10.80 8.46
N HIS A 90 3.13 11.62 8.46
CA HIS A 90 3.63 12.23 9.68
C HIS A 90 2.91 13.53 10.03
N ASP A 91 2.67 13.74 11.33
CA ASP A 91 1.95 14.87 11.88
C ASP A 91 2.85 15.68 12.82
N GLY A 92 4.15 15.75 12.51
CA GLY A 92 5.10 16.55 13.30
C GLY A 92 5.07 18.02 12.92
N ALA A 93 5.68 18.87 13.77
CA ALA A 93 5.72 20.31 13.55
C ALA A 93 6.36 20.68 12.19
N ALA A 94 7.40 19.96 11.78
CA ALA A 94 8.04 20.15 10.48
C ALA A 94 7.13 19.77 9.33
N GLN A 95 6.16 18.89 9.57
CA GLN A 95 5.21 18.40 8.57
C GLN A 95 3.91 19.21 8.54
N ALA A 96 3.68 20.08 9.52
CA ALA A 96 2.47 20.89 9.59
C ALA A 96 2.30 21.82 8.37
N GLN A 97 3.42 22.15 7.71
CA GLN A 97 3.42 22.99 6.51
C GLN A 97 3.11 22.20 5.23
N VAL A 98 3.14 20.87 5.29
CA VAL A 98 2.92 20.05 4.11
C VAL A 98 1.42 19.88 3.88
N THR A 99 0.94 20.34 2.73
CA THR A 99 -0.44 20.18 2.31
C THR A 99 -0.71 18.72 1.98
N VAL A 100 -1.76 18.15 2.56
CA VAL A 100 -2.17 16.79 2.23
C VAL A 100 -2.92 16.74 0.89
N PRO A 101 -2.85 15.62 0.16
CA PRO A 101 -3.61 15.46 -1.07
C PRO A 101 -5.11 15.54 -0.85
N LEU A 102 -5.83 15.97 -1.87
CA LEU A 102 -7.28 15.95 -1.89
C LEU A 102 -7.82 14.53 -2.06
N PRO A 103 -9.09 14.28 -1.72
CA PRO A 103 -9.66 12.93 -1.74
C PRO A 103 -9.47 12.15 -3.05
N PRO A 104 -9.59 12.72 -4.26
CA PRO A 104 -9.34 11.96 -5.49
C PRO A 104 -7.90 11.47 -5.63
N GLU A 105 -6.93 12.26 -5.20
CA GLU A 105 -5.52 11.84 -5.24
C GLU A 105 -5.26 10.72 -4.24
N LEU A 106 -5.85 10.79 -3.05
CA LEU A 106 -5.77 9.71 -2.06
C LEU A 106 -6.33 8.42 -2.65
N LEU A 107 -7.46 8.46 -3.34
CA LEU A 107 -8.04 7.29 -3.98
C LEU A 107 -7.09 6.70 -5.02
N ASN A 108 -6.47 7.55 -5.85
CA ASN A 108 -5.49 7.10 -6.84
C ASN A 108 -4.31 6.39 -6.17
N ASP A 109 -3.85 6.89 -5.03
CA ASP A 109 -2.74 6.29 -4.30
C ASP A 109 -3.11 4.92 -3.74
N ILE A 110 -4.34 4.75 -3.26
CA ILE A 110 -4.87 3.46 -2.81
C ILE A 110 -4.97 2.50 -4.00
N GLU A 111 -5.50 2.96 -5.12
CA GLU A 111 -5.64 2.16 -6.33
C GLU A 111 -4.30 1.76 -6.94
N SER A 112 -3.25 2.55 -6.74
CA SER A 112 -1.90 2.19 -7.16
C SER A 112 -1.41 0.92 -6.47
N LEU A 113 -1.68 0.78 -5.18
CA LEU A 113 -1.37 -0.45 -4.45
C LEU A 113 -2.21 -1.62 -4.98
N GLU A 114 -3.49 -1.41 -5.16
CA GLU A 114 -4.40 -2.44 -5.67
C GLU A 114 -3.95 -2.95 -7.04
N THR A 115 -3.62 -2.05 -7.94
CA THR A 115 -3.15 -2.37 -9.30
C THR A 115 -1.84 -3.15 -9.25
N TRP A 116 -0.88 -2.72 -8.45
CA TRP A 116 0.38 -3.43 -8.32
C TRP A 116 0.20 -4.84 -7.75
N ARG A 117 -0.63 -4.98 -6.71
CA ARG A 117 -0.95 -6.30 -6.14
C ARG A 117 -1.47 -7.25 -7.22
N LYS A 118 -2.37 -6.76 -8.06
CA LYS A 118 -2.94 -7.57 -9.14
C LYS A 118 -1.88 -8.00 -10.16
N VAL A 119 -0.98 -7.10 -10.53
CA VAL A 119 0.12 -7.41 -11.45
C VAL A 119 0.97 -8.55 -10.89
N VAL A 120 1.30 -8.52 -9.61
CA VAL A 120 2.12 -9.55 -8.97
C VAL A 120 1.36 -10.87 -8.88
N VAL A 121 0.08 -10.85 -8.53
CA VAL A 121 -0.76 -12.06 -8.47
C VAL A 121 -0.87 -12.71 -9.85
N ASP A 122 -1.05 -11.94 -10.90
CA ASP A 122 -1.12 -12.47 -12.27
C ASP A 122 0.22 -13.09 -12.69
N ARG A 123 1.33 -12.44 -12.33
CA ARG A 123 2.67 -13.00 -12.58
C ARG A 123 2.87 -14.32 -11.85
N ARG A 124 2.40 -14.41 -10.62
CA ARG A 124 2.48 -15.65 -9.84
C ARG A 124 1.80 -16.81 -10.54
N ALA A 125 0.64 -16.58 -11.14
CA ALA A 125 -0.07 -17.61 -11.88
C ALA A 125 0.77 -18.13 -13.05
N GLU A 126 1.51 -17.26 -13.74
CA GLU A 126 2.41 -17.66 -14.83
C GLU A 126 3.62 -18.44 -14.30
N LEU A 127 4.17 -18.04 -13.14
CA LEU A 127 5.28 -18.75 -12.51
C LEU A 127 4.89 -20.17 -12.10
N GLN A 128 3.67 -20.36 -11.63
CA GLN A 128 3.16 -21.68 -11.26
C GLN A 128 3.19 -22.64 -12.46
N LYS A 129 2.91 -22.15 -13.65
CA LYS A 129 2.94 -22.95 -14.87
C LYS A 129 4.36 -23.22 -15.35
N ALA A 130 5.27 -22.26 -15.17
CA ALA A 130 6.62 -22.32 -15.73
C ALA A 130 7.63 -23.07 -14.85
N ARG A 131 7.44 -23.06 -13.53
CA ARG A 131 8.40 -23.66 -12.58
C ARG A 131 7.90 -25.01 -12.07
N PRO A 132 8.76 -26.03 -12.09
CA PRO A 132 8.37 -27.34 -11.58
C PRO A 132 8.17 -27.31 -10.05
N LYS A 133 7.38 -28.27 -9.60
CA LYS A 133 7.14 -28.44 -8.16
C LYS A 133 8.38 -28.96 -7.45
#